data_0283c765da6db93b6e44aa4125dcc63e
#
_entry.id   0283c765da6db93b6e44aa4125dcc63e
#
_cell.length_a   1.000
_cell.length_b   1.000
_cell.length_c   1.000
_cell.angle_alpha   90.00
_cell.angle_beta   90.00
_cell.angle_gamma   90.00
#
_symmetry.space_group_name_H-M   'P 1'
#
loop_
_entity.id
_entity.type
_entity.pdbx_description
1 polymer ?
#
loop_
_entity_poly.entity_id
_entity_poly.type
_entity_poly.pdbx_seq_one_letter_code
_entity_poly.pdbx_strand_id
1 'polypeptide(L)'
;MITIIDYKSGNLKSIRNGFLKIGCEVEITDDIETIANANHLVLPGVGVFGSIMENVKPFQNVISEYINDDKPFLGICSGLQVLFSESEESPDIKGLNIFKGKVKKIPEGRKIPHMGWNKISLTKNSLILDETMNNEYFYFVHSYYADAEDNVISSTTDYGLDLPASVELNNCFATQFHPEKSGAVGLKILKNFSKISL
;
A
#
# COMPACT_ATOMS: atom_id res chain seq x y z
N MET A 1 -1.81 16.24 9.24
CA MET A 1 -2.97 16.02 8.34
C MET A 1 -2.61 14.91 7.36
N ILE A 2 -3.55 14.03 7.03
CA ILE A 2 -3.38 12.95 6.05
C ILE A 2 -4.08 13.36 4.75
N THR A 3 -3.37 13.29 3.63
CA THR A 3 -3.90 13.57 2.30
C THR A 3 -4.07 12.25 1.53
N ILE A 4 -5.29 11.96 1.06
CA ILE A 4 -5.61 10.76 0.28
C ILE A 4 -5.86 11.19 -1.17
N ILE A 5 -5.14 10.58 -2.11
CA ILE A 5 -5.30 10.86 -3.54
C ILE A 5 -6.64 10.33 -4.03
N ASP A 6 -7.47 11.22 -4.60
CA ASP A 6 -8.70 10.85 -5.32
C ASP A 6 -8.44 10.73 -6.82
N TYR A 7 -8.05 9.55 -7.27
CA TYR A 7 -7.93 9.23 -8.69
C TYR A 7 -9.21 8.59 -9.26
N LYS A 8 -10.38 8.89 -8.65
CA LYS A 8 -11.73 8.43 -9.03
C LYS A 8 -11.92 6.91 -8.89
N SER A 9 -11.08 6.27 -8.09
CA SER A 9 -11.17 4.84 -7.74
C SER A 9 -10.63 4.63 -6.33
N GLY A 10 -10.88 3.45 -5.79
CA GLY A 10 -10.40 3.10 -4.46
C GLY A 10 -11.49 3.18 -3.37
N ASN A 11 -11.17 2.62 -2.22
CA ASN A 11 -12.06 2.61 -1.07
C ASN A 11 -11.79 3.81 -0.15
N LEU A 12 -11.87 5.03 -0.72
CA LEU A 12 -11.54 6.30 -0.06
C LEU A 12 -12.23 6.45 1.29
N LYS A 13 -13.54 6.12 1.35
CA LYS A 13 -14.35 6.27 2.56
C LYS A 13 -13.84 5.41 3.72
N SER A 14 -13.45 4.16 3.46
CA SER A 14 -12.97 3.26 4.50
C SER A 14 -11.61 3.70 5.04
N ILE A 15 -10.69 4.10 4.16
CA ILE A 15 -9.37 4.59 4.54
C ILE A 15 -9.50 5.89 5.34
N ARG A 16 -10.30 6.85 4.83
CA ARG A 16 -10.62 8.07 5.56
C ARG A 16 -11.16 7.78 6.97
N ASN A 17 -12.13 6.87 7.09
CA ASN A 17 -12.72 6.51 8.38
C ASN A 17 -11.68 5.84 9.31
N GLY A 18 -10.75 5.04 8.76
CA GLY A 18 -9.64 4.47 9.54
C GLY A 18 -8.79 5.56 10.19
N PHE A 19 -8.37 6.57 9.43
CA PHE A 19 -7.59 7.69 9.96
C PHE A 19 -8.39 8.59 10.91
N LEU A 20 -9.67 8.86 10.63
CA LEU A 20 -10.53 9.62 11.54
C LEU A 20 -10.70 8.91 12.90
N LYS A 21 -10.81 7.57 12.93
CA LYS A 21 -10.91 6.79 14.17
C LYS A 21 -9.70 6.93 15.09
N ILE A 22 -8.53 7.23 14.54
CA ILE A 22 -7.30 7.44 15.31
C ILE A 22 -7.03 8.92 15.59
N GLY A 23 -7.98 9.81 15.26
CA GLY A 23 -7.93 11.24 15.56
C GLY A 23 -7.14 12.08 14.55
N CYS A 24 -6.87 11.56 13.36
CA CYS A 24 -6.21 12.34 12.30
C CYS A 24 -7.22 13.21 11.54
N GLU A 25 -6.79 14.41 11.15
CA GLU A 25 -7.46 15.19 10.10
C GLU A 25 -7.14 14.57 8.75
N VAL A 26 -8.16 14.48 7.87
CA VAL A 26 -8.04 13.82 6.57
C VAL A 26 -8.63 14.67 5.47
N GLU A 27 -7.85 14.91 4.45
CA GLU A 27 -8.26 15.53 3.19
C GLU A 27 -8.25 14.49 2.06
N ILE A 28 -9.27 14.53 1.18
CA ILE A 28 -9.33 13.72 -0.05
C ILE A 28 -9.31 14.71 -1.20
N THR A 29 -8.34 14.59 -2.09
CA THR A 29 -8.12 15.58 -3.15
C THR A 29 -7.58 14.96 -4.44
N ASP A 30 -7.90 15.60 -5.57
CA ASP A 30 -7.29 15.40 -6.89
C ASP A 30 -6.46 16.62 -7.34
N ASP A 31 -6.26 17.59 -6.44
CA ASP A 31 -5.44 18.77 -6.70
C ASP A 31 -3.94 18.46 -6.53
N ILE A 32 -3.18 18.65 -7.62
CA ILE A 32 -1.75 18.33 -7.68
C ILE A 32 -0.92 19.16 -6.69
N GLU A 33 -1.28 20.43 -6.48
CA GLU A 33 -0.55 21.31 -5.56
C GLU A 33 -0.75 20.86 -4.11
N THR A 34 -1.96 20.50 -3.74
CA THR A 34 -2.30 19.94 -2.43
C THR A 34 -1.56 18.62 -2.19
N ILE A 35 -1.49 17.75 -3.21
CA ILE A 35 -0.76 16.47 -3.15
C ILE A 35 0.73 16.74 -2.94
N ALA A 36 1.35 17.64 -3.70
CA ALA A 36 2.77 17.96 -3.59
C ALA A 36 3.16 18.50 -2.21
N ASN A 37 2.28 19.24 -1.56
CA ASN A 37 2.49 19.87 -0.26
C ASN A 37 1.96 19.05 0.93
N ALA A 38 1.49 17.83 0.70
CA ALA A 38 0.97 16.97 1.76
C ALA A 38 2.04 16.64 2.82
N ASN A 39 1.64 16.56 4.09
CA ASN A 39 2.53 16.07 5.16
C ASN A 39 2.64 14.54 5.14
N HIS A 40 1.53 13.85 4.85
CA HIS A 40 1.45 12.40 4.72
C HIS A 40 0.54 12.11 3.53
N LEU A 41 1.03 11.35 2.57
CA LEU A 41 0.31 11.03 1.34
C LEU A 41 -0.11 9.56 1.32
N VAL A 42 -1.37 9.29 0.96
CA VAL A 42 -1.91 7.93 0.86
C VAL A 42 -2.41 7.68 -0.55
N LEU A 43 -1.92 6.62 -1.18
CA LEU A 43 -2.42 6.09 -2.44
C LEU A 43 -3.30 4.87 -2.16
N PRO A 44 -4.61 4.99 -2.19
CA PRO A 44 -5.50 3.85 -2.08
C PRO A 44 -5.43 3.00 -3.34
N GLY A 45 -5.85 1.74 -3.28
CA GLY A 45 -5.96 0.92 -4.48
C GLY A 45 -6.96 -0.21 -4.31
N VAL A 46 -7.96 -0.24 -5.19
CA VAL A 46 -8.83 -1.41 -5.39
C VAL A 46 -9.13 -1.52 -6.88
N GLY A 47 -8.97 -2.70 -7.44
CA GLY A 47 -9.25 -2.96 -8.86
C GLY A 47 -8.04 -3.45 -9.64
N VAL A 48 -8.18 -3.49 -10.95
CA VAL A 48 -7.20 -4.02 -11.91
C VAL A 48 -6.04 -3.03 -12.07
N PHE A 49 -4.81 -3.53 -12.06
CA PHE A 49 -3.58 -2.75 -12.17
C PHE A 49 -3.62 -1.71 -13.29
N GLY A 50 -4.00 -2.11 -14.50
CA GLY A 50 -4.06 -1.23 -15.65
C GLY A 50 -5.02 -0.05 -15.48
N SER A 51 -6.23 -0.33 -14.98
CA SER A 51 -7.23 0.72 -14.73
C SER A 51 -6.77 1.70 -13.67
N ILE A 52 -6.05 1.22 -12.64
CA ILE A 52 -5.50 2.11 -11.62
C ILE A 52 -4.41 2.98 -12.22
N MET A 53 -3.49 2.41 -13.00
CA MET A 53 -2.42 3.19 -13.64
C MET A 53 -2.95 4.25 -14.61
N GLU A 54 -4.01 3.95 -15.39
CA GLU A 54 -4.67 4.95 -16.24
C GLU A 54 -5.17 6.15 -15.43
N ASN A 55 -5.81 5.89 -14.29
CA ASN A 55 -6.34 6.93 -13.41
C ASN A 55 -5.26 7.65 -12.58
N VAL A 56 -4.18 6.96 -12.22
CA VAL A 56 -3.04 7.53 -11.48
C VAL A 56 -2.08 8.30 -12.40
N LYS A 57 -2.12 8.06 -13.71
CA LYS A 57 -1.23 8.69 -14.70
C LYS A 57 -1.13 10.23 -14.58
N PRO A 58 -2.20 11.01 -14.34
CA PRO A 58 -2.09 12.45 -14.13
C PRO A 58 -1.25 12.84 -12.90
N PHE A 59 -1.15 11.96 -11.91
CA PHE A 59 -0.47 12.19 -10.64
C PHE A 59 0.92 11.55 -10.57
N GLN A 60 1.36 10.78 -11.58
CA GLN A 60 2.58 9.97 -11.52
C GLN A 60 3.83 10.80 -11.21
N ASN A 61 3.96 12.00 -11.80
CA ASN A 61 5.13 12.86 -11.58
C ASN A 61 5.16 13.38 -10.14
N VAL A 62 4.05 13.95 -9.66
CA VAL A 62 3.98 14.48 -8.30
C VAL A 62 4.15 13.38 -7.25
N ILE A 63 3.63 12.17 -7.46
CA ILE A 63 3.85 11.01 -6.58
C ILE A 63 5.33 10.63 -6.55
N SER A 64 5.97 10.54 -7.73
CA SER A 64 7.39 10.17 -7.81
C SER A 64 8.29 11.22 -7.16
N GLU A 65 8.04 12.51 -7.39
CA GLU A 65 8.76 13.61 -6.74
C GLU A 65 8.55 13.59 -5.22
N TYR A 66 7.29 13.40 -4.76
CA TYR A 66 6.95 13.32 -3.35
C TYR A 66 7.72 12.21 -2.62
N ILE A 67 7.81 11.01 -3.23
CA ILE A 67 8.55 9.88 -2.67
C ILE A 67 10.06 10.12 -2.73
N ASN A 68 10.59 10.71 -3.81
CA ASN A 68 12.01 11.04 -3.94
C ASN A 68 12.46 12.11 -2.94
N ASP A 69 11.56 12.99 -2.51
CA ASP A 69 11.77 13.96 -1.43
C ASP A 69 11.74 13.31 -0.04
N ASP A 70 11.65 11.99 0.03
CA ASP A 70 11.61 11.18 1.27
C ASP A 70 10.43 11.56 2.20
N LYS A 71 9.34 12.05 1.64
CA LYS A 71 8.12 12.38 2.38
C LYS A 71 7.29 11.13 2.70
N PRO A 72 6.57 11.09 3.84
CA PRO A 72 5.80 9.91 4.26
C PRO A 72 4.70 9.53 3.27
N PHE A 73 4.86 8.38 2.62
CA PHE A 73 3.94 7.84 1.63
C PHE A 73 3.43 6.44 2.02
N LEU A 74 2.13 6.17 1.84
CA LEU A 74 1.52 4.88 2.10
C LEU A 74 0.67 4.40 0.92
N GLY A 75 1.10 3.30 0.27
CA GLY A 75 0.30 2.56 -0.72
C GLY A 75 -0.51 1.44 -0.06
N ILE A 76 -1.81 1.31 -0.40
CA ILE A 76 -2.68 0.27 0.18
C ILE A 76 -3.23 -0.64 -0.92
N CYS A 77 -3.03 -1.95 -0.78
CA CYS A 77 -3.49 -3.03 -1.66
C CYS A 77 -3.01 -2.83 -3.11
N SER A 78 -3.87 -2.56 -4.08
CA SER A 78 -3.41 -2.25 -5.44
C SER A 78 -2.60 -0.95 -5.50
N GLY A 79 -2.72 -0.06 -4.51
CA GLY A 79 -1.82 1.08 -4.32
C GLY A 79 -0.37 0.66 -4.02
N LEU A 80 -0.13 -0.50 -3.39
CA LEU A 80 1.18 -1.14 -3.31
C LEU A 80 1.62 -1.63 -4.69
N GLN A 81 0.73 -2.32 -5.41
CA GLN A 81 1.10 -2.99 -6.66
C GLN A 81 1.56 -2.01 -7.73
N VAL A 82 0.89 -0.86 -7.88
CA VAL A 82 1.26 0.15 -8.88
C VAL A 82 2.60 0.85 -8.62
N LEU A 83 3.21 0.68 -7.44
CA LEU A 83 4.56 1.17 -7.14
C LEU A 83 5.65 0.35 -7.82
N PHE A 84 5.34 -0.86 -8.31
CA PHE A 84 6.27 -1.71 -9.05
C PHE A 84 6.32 -1.34 -10.54
N SER A 85 7.29 -1.92 -11.28
CA SER A 85 7.53 -1.54 -12.68
C SER A 85 6.49 -2.08 -13.66
N GLU A 86 5.91 -3.26 -13.38
CA GLU A 86 5.01 -3.97 -14.29
C GLU A 86 4.14 -5.00 -13.56
N SER A 87 3.11 -5.49 -14.23
CA SER A 87 2.19 -6.49 -13.68
C SER A 87 1.76 -7.51 -14.74
N GLU A 88 1.72 -8.79 -14.34
CA GLU A 88 1.13 -9.86 -15.17
C GLU A 88 -0.39 -9.67 -15.39
N GLU A 89 -1.05 -8.87 -14.55
CA GLU A 89 -2.47 -8.52 -14.72
C GLU A 89 -2.71 -7.61 -15.91
N SER A 90 -1.71 -6.77 -16.25
CA SER A 90 -1.80 -5.78 -17.33
C SER A 90 -0.42 -5.63 -18.00
N PRO A 91 0.03 -6.60 -18.81
CA PRO A 91 1.42 -6.69 -19.28
C PRO A 91 1.90 -5.48 -20.10
N ASP A 92 0.98 -4.79 -20.78
CA ASP A 92 1.31 -3.64 -21.64
C ASP A 92 1.38 -2.31 -20.88
N ILE A 93 1.05 -2.31 -19.57
CA ILE A 93 0.98 -1.10 -18.77
C ILE A 93 2.11 -1.11 -17.74
N LYS A 94 2.89 -0.02 -17.74
CA LYS A 94 3.97 0.18 -16.76
C LYS A 94 3.42 0.83 -15.48
N GLY A 95 3.98 0.41 -14.33
CA GLY A 95 3.73 1.03 -13.05
C GLY A 95 4.65 2.22 -12.77
N LEU A 96 4.62 2.71 -11.54
CA LEU A 96 5.41 3.88 -11.12
C LEU A 96 6.91 3.60 -10.95
N ASN A 97 7.31 2.33 -10.90
CA ASN A 97 8.72 1.90 -10.82
C ASN A 97 9.48 2.49 -9.62
N ILE A 98 8.81 2.63 -8.48
CA ILE A 98 9.40 3.06 -7.20
C ILE A 98 10.16 1.89 -6.56
N PHE A 99 9.55 0.69 -6.54
CA PHE A 99 10.18 -0.54 -6.09
C PHE A 99 10.62 -1.38 -7.29
N LYS A 100 11.79 -2.02 -7.18
CA LYS A 100 12.22 -3.01 -8.14
C LYS A 100 11.44 -4.31 -7.97
N GLY A 101 11.16 -4.96 -9.09
CA GLY A 101 10.36 -6.17 -9.14
C GLY A 101 9.09 -6.00 -9.97
N LYS A 102 8.22 -6.98 -9.90
CA LYS A 102 6.98 -7.02 -10.68
C LYS A 102 5.83 -7.62 -9.90
N VAL A 103 4.63 -7.31 -10.31
CA VAL A 103 3.42 -7.91 -9.77
C VAL A 103 3.09 -9.19 -10.52
N LYS A 104 3.02 -10.32 -9.81
CA LYS A 104 2.76 -11.67 -10.34
C LYS A 104 1.41 -12.19 -9.90
N LYS A 105 0.81 -13.08 -10.68
CA LYS A 105 -0.37 -13.82 -10.27
C LYS A 105 -0.01 -14.84 -9.19
N ILE A 106 -0.88 -14.97 -8.18
CA ILE A 106 -0.74 -16.03 -7.17
C ILE A 106 -0.79 -17.39 -7.90
N PRO A 107 0.18 -18.30 -7.67
CA PRO A 107 0.23 -19.59 -8.35
C PRO A 107 -1.01 -20.44 -8.15
N GLU A 108 -1.32 -21.27 -9.13
CA GLU A 108 -2.43 -22.26 -9.06
C GLU A 108 -2.24 -23.24 -7.90
N GLY A 109 -3.32 -23.89 -7.49
CA GLY A 109 -3.32 -24.82 -6.35
C GLY A 109 -3.78 -24.18 -5.04
N ARG A 110 -4.12 -22.90 -5.07
CA ARG A 110 -4.74 -22.16 -3.95
C ARG A 110 -6.04 -21.51 -4.41
N LYS A 111 -6.90 -21.15 -3.46
CA LYS A 111 -8.09 -20.37 -3.78
C LYS A 111 -7.69 -18.96 -4.15
N ILE A 112 -8.05 -18.52 -5.35
CA ILE A 112 -7.81 -17.16 -5.85
C ILE A 112 -9.16 -16.47 -6.01
N PRO A 113 -9.33 -15.25 -5.47
CA PRO A 113 -8.33 -14.44 -4.73
C PRO A 113 -7.99 -15.00 -3.34
N HIS A 114 -6.79 -14.66 -2.82
CA HIS A 114 -6.47 -14.71 -1.39
C HIS A 114 -7.40 -13.69 -0.71
N MET A 115 -8.45 -14.18 -0.09
CA MET A 115 -9.48 -13.34 0.53
C MET A 115 -9.76 -13.81 1.95
N GLY A 116 -9.61 -12.92 2.90
CA GLY A 116 -9.87 -13.17 4.32
C GLY A 116 -8.76 -12.70 5.22
N TRP A 117 -8.80 -13.19 6.46
CA TRP A 117 -7.83 -12.88 7.50
C TRP A 117 -6.67 -13.87 7.42
N ASN A 118 -5.45 -13.33 7.37
CA ASN A 118 -4.24 -14.13 7.40
C ASN A 118 -3.17 -13.43 8.26
N LYS A 119 -2.23 -14.22 8.79
CA LYS A 119 -1.16 -13.72 9.64
C LYS A 119 -0.05 -13.11 8.80
N ILE A 120 0.64 -12.13 9.37
CA ILE A 120 1.90 -11.64 8.82
C ILE A 120 3.07 -12.10 9.68
N SER A 121 4.22 -12.29 9.04
CA SER A 121 5.52 -12.50 9.68
C SER A 121 6.42 -11.32 9.35
N LEU A 122 6.94 -10.65 10.37
CA LEU A 122 7.86 -9.53 10.17
C LEU A 122 9.21 -10.04 9.68
N THR A 123 9.79 -9.37 8.68
CA THR A 123 11.10 -9.74 8.09
C THR A 123 12.21 -8.80 8.52
N LYS A 124 11.87 -7.56 8.87
CA LYS A 124 12.80 -6.52 9.36
C LYS A 124 12.08 -5.54 10.27
N ASN A 125 12.87 -4.68 10.95
CA ASN A 125 12.30 -3.53 11.66
C ASN A 125 11.64 -2.58 10.67
N SER A 126 10.51 -2.02 11.05
CA SER A 126 9.71 -1.11 10.25
C SER A 126 9.19 0.04 11.10
N LEU A 127 9.05 1.22 10.51
CA LEU A 127 8.48 2.38 11.20
C LEU A 127 6.97 2.26 11.40
N ILE A 128 6.27 1.52 10.53
CA ILE A 128 4.82 1.35 10.62
C ILE A 128 4.39 0.01 11.25
N LEU A 129 5.29 -1.00 11.26
CA LEU A 129 5.04 -2.32 11.85
C LEU A 129 5.90 -2.49 13.11
N ASP A 130 5.31 -2.66 14.25
CA ASP A 130 6.03 -2.99 15.48
C ASP A 130 5.97 -4.49 15.81
N GLU A 131 6.86 -4.95 16.70
CA GLU A 131 7.00 -6.37 17.05
C GLU A 131 5.70 -7.03 17.53
N THR A 132 4.77 -6.25 18.11
CA THR A 132 3.48 -6.79 18.58
C THR A 132 2.54 -7.17 17.45
N MET A 133 2.86 -6.80 16.21
CA MET A 133 2.10 -7.15 15.01
C MET A 133 2.55 -8.48 14.39
N ASN A 134 3.68 -9.04 14.86
CA ASN A 134 4.17 -10.33 14.38
C ASN A 134 3.17 -11.44 14.73
N ASN A 135 2.78 -12.23 13.74
CA ASN A 135 1.74 -13.26 13.82
C ASN A 135 0.31 -12.75 14.09
N GLU A 136 0.05 -11.46 13.99
CA GLU A 136 -1.30 -10.89 14.03
C GLU A 136 -2.02 -11.05 12.69
N TYR A 137 -3.35 -11.04 12.73
CA TYR A 137 -4.21 -11.22 11.57
C TYR A 137 -4.54 -9.90 10.90
N PHE A 138 -4.39 -9.86 9.56
CA PHE A 138 -4.77 -8.75 8.69
C PHE A 138 -5.72 -9.23 7.60
N TYR A 139 -6.52 -8.30 7.06
CA TYR A 139 -7.48 -8.61 6.01
C TYR A 139 -6.88 -8.42 4.63
N PHE A 140 -6.85 -9.51 3.86
CA PHE A 140 -6.37 -9.57 2.48
C PHE A 140 -7.52 -9.77 1.50
N VAL A 141 -7.39 -9.20 0.30
CA VAL A 141 -8.24 -9.48 -0.86
C VAL A 141 -7.49 -9.16 -2.14
N HIS A 142 -6.73 -10.13 -2.68
CA HIS A 142 -5.91 -9.92 -3.88
C HIS A 142 -5.69 -11.24 -4.63
N SER A 143 -5.52 -11.14 -5.98
CA SER A 143 -5.18 -12.26 -6.86
C SER A 143 -3.74 -12.19 -7.37
N TYR A 144 -3.10 -11.03 -7.20
CA TYR A 144 -1.74 -10.75 -7.60
C TYR A 144 -0.94 -10.26 -6.40
N TYR A 145 0.37 -10.47 -6.40
CA TYR A 145 1.29 -10.08 -5.33
C TYR A 145 2.55 -9.45 -5.89
N ALA A 146 3.20 -8.64 -5.11
CA ALA A 146 4.48 -8.03 -5.47
C ALA A 146 5.61 -9.06 -5.30
N ASP A 147 6.32 -9.37 -6.39
CA ASP A 147 7.59 -10.11 -6.38
C ASP A 147 8.71 -9.07 -6.21
N ALA A 148 8.99 -8.74 -4.97
CA ALA A 148 9.90 -7.68 -4.55
C ALA A 148 11.28 -8.22 -4.17
N GLU A 149 12.31 -7.37 -4.21
CA GLU A 149 13.61 -7.68 -3.63
C GLU A 149 13.51 -7.82 -2.09
N ASP A 150 14.24 -8.76 -1.49
CA ASP A 150 14.17 -9.07 -0.05
C ASP A 150 14.45 -7.86 0.85
N ASN A 151 15.34 -6.96 0.43
CA ASN A 151 15.74 -5.78 1.21
C ASN A 151 14.60 -4.77 1.45
N VAL A 152 13.57 -4.77 0.60
CA VAL A 152 12.41 -3.88 0.75
C VAL A 152 11.22 -4.55 1.43
N ILE A 153 11.19 -5.90 1.54
CA ILE A 153 10.09 -6.62 2.19
C ILE A 153 10.16 -6.39 3.70
N SER A 154 9.10 -5.85 4.29
CA SER A 154 8.99 -5.61 5.74
C SER A 154 8.13 -6.64 6.46
N SER A 155 7.24 -7.33 5.73
CA SER A 155 6.52 -8.50 6.24
C SER A 155 6.09 -9.41 5.10
N THR A 156 5.87 -10.70 5.43
CA THR A 156 5.31 -11.71 4.54
C THR A 156 4.04 -12.31 5.12
N THR A 157 3.29 -13.03 4.29
CA THR A 157 2.16 -13.86 4.70
C THR A 157 2.24 -15.21 4.01
N ASP A 158 2.03 -16.30 4.75
CA ASP A 158 1.99 -17.64 4.16
C ASP A 158 0.64 -17.88 3.47
N TYR A 159 0.71 -18.08 2.17
CA TYR A 159 -0.41 -18.56 1.36
C TYR A 159 0.01 -19.72 0.47
N GLY A 160 0.76 -20.69 1.06
CA GLY A 160 1.40 -21.82 0.39
C GLY A 160 2.72 -21.46 -0.28
N LEU A 161 3.07 -20.21 -0.23
CA LEU A 161 4.38 -19.60 -0.40
C LEU A 161 4.38 -18.31 0.40
N ASP A 162 5.56 -17.83 0.77
CA ASP A 162 5.71 -16.57 1.47
C ASP A 162 5.50 -15.40 0.52
N LEU A 163 4.31 -14.80 0.58
CA LEU A 163 3.96 -13.63 -0.22
C LEU A 163 4.37 -12.34 0.53
N PRO A 164 5.02 -11.36 -0.11
CA PRO A 164 5.20 -10.04 0.47
C PRO A 164 3.87 -9.42 0.89
N ALA A 165 3.72 -9.19 2.20
CA ALA A 165 2.53 -8.57 2.79
C ALA A 165 2.69 -7.06 2.93
N SER A 166 3.93 -6.59 3.09
CA SER A 166 4.28 -5.17 3.07
C SER A 166 5.71 -4.95 2.58
N VAL A 167 5.94 -3.78 2.00
CA VAL A 167 7.25 -3.32 1.56
C VAL A 167 7.54 -1.92 2.10
N GLU A 168 8.83 -1.60 2.29
CA GLU A 168 9.28 -0.33 2.85
C GLU A 168 10.66 0.04 2.30
N LEU A 169 10.77 1.26 1.83
CA LEU A 169 12.04 1.89 1.41
C LEU A 169 12.02 3.35 1.85
N ASN A 170 12.92 3.73 2.78
CA ASN A 170 12.92 5.05 3.40
C ASN A 170 11.53 5.36 4.00
N ASN A 171 10.93 6.51 3.67
CA ASN A 171 9.59 6.90 4.10
C ASN A 171 8.47 6.47 3.13
N CYS A 172 8.75 5.59 2.16
CA CYS A 172 7.75 4.98 1.29
C CYS A 172 7.35 3.60 1.81
N PHE A 173 6.13 3.47 2.28
CA PHE A 173 5.52 2.26 2.84
C PHE A 173 4.40 1.76 1.94
N ALA A 174 4.23 0.45 1.85
CA ALA A 174 3.04 -0.09 1.20
C ALA A 174 2.62 -1.45 1.78
N THR A 175 1.31 -1.69 1.86
CA THR A 175 0.71 -2.92 2.38
C THR A 175 -0.17 -3.60 1.35
N GLN A 176 -0.06 -4.93 1.21
CA GLN A 176 -0.97 -5.72 0.38
C GLN A 176 -2.32 -5.94 1.07
N PHE A 177 -2.30 -6.04 2.38
CA PHE A 177 -3.51 -6.08 3.21
C PHE A 177 -4.12 -4.68 3.37
N HIS A 178 -5.35 -4.64 3.86
CA HIS A 178 -6.11 -3.43 4.15
C HIS A 178 -6.02 -3.08 5.63
N PRO A 179 -5.14 -2.18 6.07
CA PRO A 179 -5.06 -1.79 7.48
C PRO A 179 -6.36 -1.20 8.00
N GLU A 180 -7.10 -0.43 7.17
CA GLU A 180 -8.38 0.17 7.51
C GLU A 180 -9.51 -0.87 7.77
N LYS A 181 -9.30 -2.13 7.33
CA LYS A 181 -10.21 -3.26 7.54
C LYS A 181 -9.70 -4.28 8.54
N SER A 182 -8.50 -4.09 9.08
CA SER A 182 -7.81 -5.05 9.92
C SER A 182 -7.98 -4.80 11.44
N GLY A 183 -9.09 -4.17 11.83
CA GLY A 183 -9.43 -3.97 13.24
C GLY A 183 -8.43 -3.09 13.99
N ALA A 184 -8.20 -3.38 15.27
CA ALA A 184 -7.34 -2.58 16.13
C ALA A 184 -5.86 -2.60 15.67
N VAL A 185 -5.36 -3.76 15.25
CA VAL A 185 -3.98 -3.92 14.79
C VAL A 185 -3.73 -3.12 13.49
N GLY A 186 -4.68 -3.12 12.57
CA GLY A 186 -4.59 -2.30 11.36
C GLY A 186 -4.65 -0.80 11.64
N LEU A 187 -5.49 -0.36 12.57
CA LEU A 187 -5.53 1.04 13.02
C LEU A 187 -4.21 1.47 13.68
N LYS A 188 -3.49 0.56 14.33
CA LYS A 188 -2.17 0.83 14.89
C LYS A 188 -1.14 1.15 13.79
N ILE A 189 -1.19 0.45 12.64
CA ILE A 189 -0.36 0.78 11.47
C ILE A 189 -0.64 2.20 10.99
N LEU A 190 -1.93 2.56 10.79
CA LEU A 190 -2.31 3.91 10.36
C LEU A 190 -1.83 4.97 11.37
N LYS A 191 -1.89 4.66 12.67
CA LYS A 191 -1.41 5.54 13.73
C LYS A 191 0.11 5.70 13.70
N ASN A 192 0.86 4.61 13.47
CA ASN A 192 2.31 4.68 13.35
C ASN A 192 2.71 5.52 12.12
N PHE A 193 2.09 5.26 10.97
CA PHE A 193 2.29 6.07 9.76
C PHE A 193 2.04 7.56 10.00
N SER A 194 0.93 7.91 10.67
CA SER A 194 0.58 9.32 10.93
C SER A 194 1.56 10.09 11.84
N LYS A 195 2.49 9.38 12.49
CA LYS A 195 3.49 9.95 13.40
C LYS A 195 4.87 10.12 12.76
N ILE A 196 5.06 9.63 11.54
CA ILE A 196 6.31 9.79 10.84
C ILE A 196 6.52 11.29 10.59
N SER A 197 7.66 11.80 10.97
CA SER A 197 8.06 13.19 10.72
C SER A 197 9.12 13.24 9.63
N LEU A 198 9.13 14.32 8.87
CA LEU A 198 10.20 14.68 7.97
C LEU A 198 11.46 15.05 8.75
#